data_ae886a00692f77bdba6a84ddd06db96c
#
_entry.id   ae886a00692f77bdba6a84ddd06db96c
#
_cell.length_a   1.000
_cell.length_b   1.000
_cell.length_c   1.000
_cell.angle_alpha   90.00
_cell.angle_beta   90.00
_cell.angle_gamma   90.00
#
_symmetry.space_group_name_H-M   'P 1'
#
loop_
_entity.id
_entity.type
_entity.pdbx_description
1 polymer ?
#
loop_
_entity_poly.entity_id
_entity_poly.type
_entity_poly.pdbx_seq_one_letter_code
_entity_poly.pdbx_strand_id
1 'polypeptide(L)'
;MAHRVVVGTGMSVTTALASVASTSFVIESQYVRLTPTTEGAHISISQTSVSPTATSSDYYIPAGQTETLSMQRYSCPVVGVTTSDTATIIDCPEGMQVPLSVGNYISFRAGIDTMPDFDFNHARVTDVDTTNGVNGYHQTRLTCDANT
;
A
#
# COMPACT_ATOMS: atom_id res chain seq x y z
N MET A 1 -5.23 -24.50 -13.23
CA MET A 1 -4.93 -23.06 -13.34
C MET A 1 -3.63 -22.93 -14.13
N ALA A 2 -3.66 -22.19 -15.24
CA ALA A 2 -2.44 -21.96 -16.02
C ALA A 2 -1.62 -20.86 -15.31
N HIS A 3 -0.41 -21.20 -14.89
CA HIS A 3 0.53 -20.20 -14.35
C HIS A 3 1.03 -19.34 -15.52
N ARG A 4 0.74 -18.05 -15.45
CA ARG A 4 1.32 -17.09 -16.38
C ARG A 4 2.77 -16.86 -15.99
N VAL A 5 3.70 -17.06 -16.92
CA VAL A 5 5.10 -16.70 -16.68
C VAL A 5 5.18 -15.18 -16.54
N VAL A 6 5.62 -14.72 -15.38
CA VAL A 6 5.89 -13.30 -15.17
C VAL A 6 7.26 -13.02 -15.81
N VAL A 7 7.25 -12.28 -16.91
CA VAL A 7 8.47 -11.79 -17.54
C VAL A 7 8.87 -10.52 -16.81
N GLY A 8 9.94 -10.55 -16.07
CA GLY A 8 10.46 -9.39 -15.33
C GLY A 8 11.95 -9.58 -15.05
N THR A 9 12.65 -8.51 -14.81
CA THR A 9 14.05 -8.54 -14.40
C THR A 9 14.12 -9.04 -12.95
N GLY A 10 14.70 -10.20 -12.74
CA GLY A 10 14.98 -10.70 -11.40
C GLY A 10 15.99 -9.80 -10.70
N MET A 11 15.77 -9.56 -9.41
CA MET A 11 16.69 -8.81 -8.56
C MET A 11 17.20 -9.72 -7.45
N SER A 12 18.48 -9.61 -7.13
CA SER A 12 19.10 -10.29 -6.01
C SER A 12 19.46 -9.27 -4.93
N VAL A 13 19.13 -9.60 -3.68
CA VAL A 13 19.51 -8.81 -2.51
C VAL A 13 20.30 -9.71 -1.58
N THR A 14 21.50 -9.28 -1.20
CA THR A 14 22.27 -9.97 -0.17
C THR A 14 21.78 -9.51 1.18
N THR A 15 21.18 -10.40 1.96
CA THR A 15 20.69 -10.13 3.32
C THR A 15 21.83 -10.25 4.34
N ALA A 16 21.70 -9.51 5.43
CA ALA A 16 22.59 -9.55 6.59
C ALA A 16 21.72 -9.66 7.87
N LEU A 17 22.37 -9.70 9.05
CA LEU A 17 21.68 -9.66 10.34
C LEU A 17 20.87 -8.36 10.53
N ALA A 18 21.29 -7.26 9.89
CA ALA A 18 20.52 -6.03 9.82
C ALA A 18 19.59 -6.03 8.60
N SER A 19 18.47 -5.33 8.70
CA SER A 19 17.55 -5.16 7.57
C SER A 19 18.26 -4.43 6.42
N VAL A 20 18.15 -5.01 5.22
CA VAL A 20 18.73 -4.47 4.00
C VAL A 20 17.62 -4.16 3.02
N ALA A 21 17.57 -2.93 2.54
CA ALA A 21 16.62 -2.53 1.51
C ALA A 21 17.11 -2.93 0.11
N SER A 22 16.21 -3.41 -0.72
CA SER A 22 16.45 -3.53 -2.15
C SER A 22 16.44 -2.15 -2.82
N THR A 23 17.00 -2.04 -4.02
CA THR A 23 16.67 -0.91 -4.89
C THR A 23 15.18 -0.98 -5.25
N SER A 24 14.54 0.17 -5.41
CA SER A 24 13.14 0.21 -5.85
C SER A 24 13.02 -0.36 -7.26
N PHE A 25 11.93 -1.05 -7.53
CA PHE A 25 11.62 -1.59 -8.85
C PHE A 25 10.16 -1.36 -9.20
N VAL A 26 9.89 -1.23 -10.48
CA VAL A 26 8.51 -1.09 -10.97
C VAL A 26 7.87 -2.48 -11.04
N ILE A 27 6.72 -2.63 -10.39
CA ILE A 27 5.93 -3.86 -10.47
C ILE A 27 5.01 -3.75 -11.67
N GLU A 28 5.32 -4.51 -12.72
CA GLU A 28 4.47 -4.61 -13.92
C GLU A 28 3.36 -5.65 -13.77
N SER A 29 3.43 -6.49 -12.76
CA SER A 29 2.43 -7.51 -12.43
C SER A 29 1.80 -7.25 -11.06
N GLN A 30 0.67 -7.92 -10.80
CA GLN A 30 0.03 -7.88 -9.46
C GLN A 30 0.73 -8.79 -8.43
N TYR A 31 1.86 -9.38 -8.79
CA TYR A 31 2.53 -10.37 -7.95
C TYR A 31 4.02 -10.12 -7.88
N VAL A 32 4.58 -10.30 -6.70
CA VAL A 32 6.03 -10.38 -6.46
C VAL A 32 6.35 -11.79 -6.00
N ARG A 33 7.32 -12.40 -6.63
CA ARG A 33 7.82 -13.72 -6.27
C ARG A 33 9.16 -13.59 -5.55
N LEU A 34 9.24 -14.19 -4.37
CA LEU A 34 10.41 -14.10 -3.49
C LEU A 34 10.90 -15.49 -3.15
N THR A 35 12.22 -15.66 -3.17
CA THR A 35 12.88 -16.94 -2.85
C THR A 35 14.17 -16.65 -2.07
N PRO A 36 14.17 -16.77 -0.73
CA PRO A 36 15.40 -16.81 0.04
C PRO A 36 16.19 -18.07 -0.31
N THR A 37 17.47 -17.93 -0.66
CA THR A 37 18.26 -19.08 -1.17
C THR A 37 19.10 -19.78 -0.11
N THR A 38 19.67 -19.04 0.82
CA THR A 38 20.63 -19.59 1.80
C THR A 38 20.01 -19.74 3.18
N GLU A 39 19.36 -18.71 3.67
CA GLU A 39 18.66 -18.70 4.96
C GLU A 39 17.28 -18.09 4.78
N GLY A 40 16.37 -18.35 5.75
CA GLY A 40 15.05 -17.71 5.74
C GLY A 40 15.17 -16.21 5.98
N ALA A 41 14.19 -15.46 5.52
CA ALA A 41 14.18 -14.01 5.63
C ALA A 41 12.82 -13.48 6.08
N HIS A 42 12.82 -12.46 6.91
CA HIS A 42 11.65 -11.62 7.16
C HIS A 42 11.56 -10.55 6.07
N ILE A 43 10.36 -10.36 5.55
CA ILE A 43 10.12 -9.48 4.40
C ILE A 43 9.14 -8.39 4.78
N SER A 44 9.52 -7.16 4.56
CA SER A 44 8.65 -5.99 4.61
C SER A 44 8.65 -5.29 3.25
N ILE A 45 7.46 -4.99 2.74
CA ILE A 45 7.29 -4.36 1.43
C ILE A 45 6.55 -3.05 1.63
N SER A 46 7.08 -1.98 1.04
CA SER A 46 6.42 -0.67 1.04
C SER A 46 6.46 -0.03 -0.33
N GLN A 47 5.74 1.06 -0.48
CA GLN A 47 5.83 1.90 -1.66
C GLN A 47 7.18 2.64 -1.71
N THR A 48 7.55 3.12 -2.90
CA THR A 48 8.88 3.70 -3.21
C THR A 48 9.30 4.88 -2.33
N SER A 49 8.36 5.60 -1.75
CA SER A 49 8.64 6.76 -0.86
C SER A 49 9.05 6.37 0.54
N VAL A 50 8.98 5.08 0.89
CA VAL A 50 9.27 4.58 2.23
C VAL A 50 10.28 3.45 2.13
N SER A 51 11.37 3.55 2.91
CA SER A 51 12.30 2.44 3.11
C SER A 51 11.82 1.60 4.30
N PRO A 52 11.18 0.45 4.09
CA PRO A 52 10.72 -0.39 5.19
C PRO A 52 11.91 -1.05 5.85
N THR A 53 11.83 -1.20 7.17
CA THR A 53 12.77 -2.01 7.94
C THR A 53 12.08 -3.30 8.31
N ALA A 54 12.57 -4.43 7.81
CA ALA A 54 12.04 -5.73 8.17
C ALA A 54 12.44 -6.09 9.62
N THR A 55 11.49 -6.62 10.36
CA THR A 55 11.64 -7.05 11.76
C THR A 55 11.22 -8.52 11.90
N SER A 56 11.49 -9.12 13.06
CA SER A 56 11.05 -10.50 13.34
C SER A 56 9.52 -10.68 13.43
N SER A 57 8.77 -9.60 13.43
CA SER A 57 7.30 -9.62 13.39
C SER A 57 6.73 -9.60 11.97
N ASP A 58 7.57 -9.34 10.96
CA ASP A 58 7.17 -9.31 9.57
C ASP A 58 7.08 -10.73 8.97
N TYR A 59 6.51 -10.80 7.77
CA TYR A 59 6.28 -12.08 7.09
C TYR A 59 7.59 -12.85 6.88
N TYR A 60 7.63 -14.08 7.36
CA TYR A 60 8.82 -14.94 7.27
C TYR A 60 8.71 -15.94 6.12
N ILE A 61 9.74 -16.01 5.30
CA ILE A 61 9.87 -16.99 4.22
C ILE A 61 11.07 -17.91 4.56
N PRO A 62 10.86 -19.23 4.72
CA PRO A 62 11.95 -20.16 4.95
C PRO A 62 12.93 -20.25 3.77
N ALA A 63 14.17 -20.66 4.06
CA ALA A 63 15.19 -20.88 3.02
C ALA A 63 14.73 -21.93 2.00
N GLY A 64 14.98 -21.67 0.72
CA GLY A 64 14.63 -22.56 -0.38
C GLY A 64 13.15 -22.60 -0.73
N GLN A 65 12.27 -21.92 0.02
CA GLN A 65 10.87 -21.80 -0.33
C GLN A 65 10.63 -20.56 -1.21
N THR A 66 9.69 -20.70 -2.12
CA THR A 66 9.25 -19.60 -2.99
C THR A 66 7.85 -19.19 -2.60
N GLU A 67 7.71 -17.92 -2.27
CA GLU A 67 6.41 -17.32 -1.99
C GLU A 67 6.04 -16.31 -3.08
N THR A 68 4.77 -16.29 -3.40
CA THR A 68 4.21 -15.34 -4.35
C THR A 68 3.25 -14.42 -3.60
N LEU A 69 3.67 -13.19 -3.39
CA LEU A 69 2.88 -12.19 -2.69
C LEU A 69 2.05 -11.40 -3.70
N SER A 70 0.76 -11.24 -3.39
CA SER A 70 -0.12 -10.39 -4.19
C SER A 70 0.12 -8.93 -3.79
N MET A 71 0.37 -8.10 -4.79
CA MET A 71 0.50 -6.65 -4.67
C MET A 71 -0.77 -5.96 -5.21
N GLN A 72 -1.92 -6.55 -4.95
CA GLN A 72 -3.18 -6.03 -5.45
C GLN A 72 -3.43 -4.62 -4.92
N ARG A 73 -3.60 -3.69 -5.83
CA ARG A 73 -4.04 -2.35 -5.50
C ARG A 73 -5.54 -2.38 -5.20
N TYR A 74 -5.91 -1.90 -4.05
CA TYR A 74 -7.30 -1.61 -3.74
C TYR A 74 -7.65 -0.23 -4.33
N SER A 75 -8.82 -0.12 -4.94
CA SER A 75 -9.37 1.16 -5.36
C SER A 75 -10.84 1.22 -5.01
N CYS A 76 -11.29 2.35 -4.53
CA CYS A 76 -12.69 2.62 -4.24
C CYS A 76 -13.06 4.02 -4.72
N PRO A 77 -14.34 4.26 -5.03
CA PRO A 77 -14.83 5.61 -5.24
C PRO A 77 -14.75 6.41 -3.94
N VAL A 78 -14.72 7.72 -4.08
CA VAL A 78 -14.70 8.69 -2.98
C VAL A 78 -15.91 9.60 -3.14
N VAL A 79 -16.59 9.91 -2.05
CA VAL A 79 -17.78 10.78 -2.04
C VAL A 79 -17.51 12.16 -1.47
N GLY A 80 -16.44 12.33 -0.73
CA GLY A 80 -16.05 13.62 -0.18
C GLY A 80 -14.54 13.71 0.02
N VAL A 81 -13.98 14.88 -0.24
CA VAL A 81 -12.60 15.22 0.08
C VAL A 81 -12.57 16.59 0.71
N THR A 82 -11.87 16.71 1.82
CA THR A 82 -11.60 17.99 2.48
C THR A 82 -10.11 18.07 2.75
N THR A 83 -9.48 19.12 2.29
CA THR A 83 -8.05 19.38 2.48
C THR A 83 -7.83 20.55 3.44
N SER A 84 -6.75 20.45 4.20
CA SER A 84 -6.23 21.54 5.04
C SER A 84 -4.71 21.52 4.99
N ASP A 85 -4.06 22.54 5.52
CA ASP A 85 -2.60 22.64 5.58
C ASP A 85 -1.94 21.49 6.37
N THR A 86 -2.73 20.76 7.15
CA THR A 86 -2.23 19.71 8.06
C THR A 86 -2.72 18.32 7.74
N ALA A 87 -3.81 18.18 7.00
CA ALA A 87 -4.40 16.88 6.71
C ALA A 87 -5.33 16.92 5.48
N THR A 88 -5.47 15.78 4.83
CA THR A 88 -6.52 15.52 3.84
C THR A 88 -7.47 14.47 4.39
N ILE A 89 -8.75 14.78 4.41
CA ILE A 89 -9.83 13.89 4.84
C ILE A 89 -10.55 13.37 3.61
N ILE A 90 -10.73 12.06 3.53
CA ILE A 90 -11.38 11.37 2.41
C ILE A 90 -12.54 10.54 2.95
N ASP A 91 -13.72 10.79 2.44
CA ASP A 91 -14.92 10.03 2.77
C ASP A 91 -15.22 9.00 1.65
N CYS A 92 -15.25 7.73 2.03
CA CYS A 92 -15.69 6.66 1.16
C CYS A 92 -17.22 6.51 1.19
N PRO A 93 -17.84 5.85 0.20
CA PRO A 93 -19.29 5.63 0.22
C PRO A 93 -19.75 4.88 1.47
N GLU A 94 -20.93 5.27 2.00
CA GLU A 94 -21.58 4.52 3.08
C GLU A 94 -21.85 3.06 2.66
N GLY A 95 -21.73 2.15 3.62
CA GLY A 95 -21.92 0.72 3.41
C GLY A 95 -20.72 0.01 2.77
N MET A 96 -19.68 0.74 2.37
CA MET A 96 -18.48 0.15 1.81
C MET A 96 -17.43 -0.08 2.90
N GLN A 97 -16.96 -1.32 3.02
CA GLN A 97 -15.79 -1.62 3.83
C GLN A 97 -14.52 -1.38 3.02
N VAL A 98 -13.66 -0.52 3.54
CA VAL A 98 -12.38 -0.19 2.92
C VAL A 98 -11.27 -0.88 3.71
N PRO A 99 -10.53 -1.83 3.12
CA PRO A 99 -9.50 -2.60 3.82
C PRO A 99 -8.19 -1.80 3.94
N LEU A 100 -8.28 -0.59 4.45
CA LEU A 100 -7.14 0.27 4.72
C LEU A 100 -6.93 0.44 6.22
N SER A 101 -5.68 0.59 6.60
CA SER A 101 -5.26 0.78 7.99
C SER A 101 -4.32 1.97 8.10
N VAL A 102 -4.17 2.50 9.30
CA VAL A 102 -3.16 3.52 9.62
C VAL A 102 -1.80 3.03 9.16
N GLY A 103 -1.07 3.89 8.46
CA GLY A 103 0.23 3.58 7.86
C GLY A 103 0.17 3.14 6.41
N ASN A 104 -0.99 2.80 5.86
CA ASN A 104 -1.12 2.56 4.44
C ASN A 104 -0.88 3.85 3.64
N TYR A 105 -0.48 3.70 2.39
CA TYR A 105 -0.29 4.80 1.46
C TYR A 105 -1.35 4.75 0.38
N ILE A 106 -1.94 5.89 0.09
CA ILE A 106 -2.98 6.04 -0.93
C ILE A 106 -2.58 7.08 -1.95
N SER A 107 -3.13 6.93 -3.14
CA SER A 107 -3.11 7.96 -4.18
C SER A 107 -4.55 8.31 -4.51
N PHE A 108 -4.85 9.57 -4.56
CA PHE A 108 -6.16 10.08 -4.94
C PHE A 108 -6.09 10.69 -6.35
N ARG A 109 -7.13 10.46 -7.13
CA ARG A 109 -7.30 11.08 -8.44
C ARG A 109 -8.69 11.69 -8.51
N ALA A 110 -8.75 12.99 -8.69
CA ALA A 110 -9.97 13.66 -9.07
C ALA A 110 -10.31 13.25 -10.51
N GLY A 111 -11.51 12.75 -10.74
CA GLY A 111 -11.96 12.34 -12.08
C GLY A 111 -12.27 13.52 -13.03
N ILE A 112 -11.94 14.73 -12.64
CA ILE A 112 -12.26 15.97 -13.36
C ILE A 112 -10.99 16.82 -13.44
N ASP A 113 -10.53 17.13 -14.64
CA ASP A 113 -9.35 17.95 -14.91
C ASP A 113 -9.38 19.37 -14.30
N THR A 114 -10.52 19.80 -13.78
CA THR A 114 -10.70 21.12 -13.17
C THR A 114 -10.38 21.17 -11.67
N MET A 115 -9.96 20.05 -11.07
CA MET A 115 -9.60 19.96 -9.64
C MET A 115 -8.19 19.37 -9.45
N PRO A 116 -7.14 19.95 -10.04
CA PRO A 116 -5.78 19.42 -9.92
C PRO A 116 -5.27 19.42 -8.47
N ASP A 117 -5.74 20.35 -7.65
CA ASP A 117 -5.33 20.48 -6.25
C ASP A 117 -5.77 19.30 -5.36
N PHE A 118 -6.69 18.45 -5.86
CA PHE A 118 -7.11 17.23 -5.18
C PHE A 118 -6.38 15.97 -5.66
N ASP A 119 -5.52 16.07 -6.65
CA ASP A 119 -4.70 14.96 -7.09
C ASP A 119 -3.45 14.85 -6.21
N PHE A 120 -3.28 13.73 -5.53
CA PHE A 120 -2.08 13.45 -4.77
C PHE A 120 -1.61 12.00 -4.90
N ASN A 121 -0.31 11.83 -4.72
CA ASN A 121 0.33 10.53 -4.73
C ASN A 121 0.96 10.25 -3.37
N HIS A 122 0.77 9.04 -2.89
CA HIS A 122 1.49 8.52 -1.72
C HIS A 122 1.24 9.29 -0.41
N ALA A 123 0.03 9.79 -0.19
CA ALA A 123 -0.35 10.28 1.12
C ALA A 123 -0.48 9.10 2.10
N ARG A 124 0.09 9.27 3.29
CA ARG A 124 0.02 8.27 4.34
C ARG A 124 -1.30 8.41 5.11
N VAL A 125 -1.99 7.31 5.32
CA VAL A 125 -3.17 7.25 6.19
C VAL A 125 -2.71 7.37 7.64
N THR A 126 -3.18 8.39 8.33
CA THR A 126 -2.86 8.67 9.74
C THR A 126 -3.98 8.27 10.69
N ASP A 127 -5.22 8.23 10.20
CA ASP A 127 -6.37 7.76 10.95
C ASP A 127 -7.41 7.10 10.06
N VAL A 128 -8.16 6.15 10.60
CA VAL A 128 -9.26 5.43 9.94
C VAL A 128 -10.45 5.40 10.88
N ASP A 129 -11.48 6.16 10.56
CA ASP A 129 -12.74 6.18 11.30
C ASP A 129 -13.84 5.51 10.47
N THR A 130 -14.57 4.60 11.08
CA THR A 130 -15.66 3.85 10.44
C THR A 130 -17.05 4.23 10.97
N THR A 131 -17.13 5.25 11.80
CA THR A 131 -18.37 5.61 12.52
C THR A 131 -19.13 6.80 11.94
N ASN A 132 -18.67 7.38 10.83
CA ASN A 132 -19.16 8.64 10.30
C ASN A 132 -20.38 8.55 9.37
N GLY A 133 -21.03 7.42 9.24
CA GLY A 133 -22.21 7.26 8.39
C GLY A 133 -23.39 8.11 8.85
N VAL A 134 -23.99 8.86 7.93
CA VAL A 134 -25.11 9.78 8.20
C VAL A 134 -26.45 9.05 8.25
N ASN A 135 -26.58 7.96 7.51
CA ASN A 135 -27.83 7.19 7.37
C ASN A 135 -27.84 5.91 8.23
N GLY A 136 -26.95 5.80 9.21
CA GLY A 136 -26.83 4.63 10.08
C GLY A 136 -26.03 3.48 9.49
N TYR A 137 -25.41 3.68 8.33
CA TYR A 137 -24.46 2.74 7.74
C TYR A 137 -23.03 3.14 8.12
N HIS A 138 -22.13 2.15 8.13
CA HIS A 138 -20.72 2.45 8.30
C HIS A 138 -20.21 3.26 7.10
N GLN A 139 -19.50 4.34 7.39
CA GLN A 139 -18.76 5.09 6.40
C GLN A 139 -17.29 5.11 6.82
N THR A 140 -16.41 4.70 5.93
CA THR A 140 -14.98 4.83 6.17
C THR A 140 -14.53 6.24 5.82
N ARG A 141 -13.99 6.92 6.83
CA ARG A 141 -13.28 8.20 6.70
C ARG A 141 -11.81 7.96 6.92
N LEU A 142 -11.00 8.36 5.96
CA LEU A 142 -9.55 8.31 6.04
C LEU A 142 -9.02 9.72 6.30
N THR A 143 -8.16 9.85 7.28
CA THR A 143 -7.32 11.05 7.44
C THR A 143 -5.93 10.71 6.95
N CYS A 144 -5.37 11.55 6.09
CA CYS A 144 -4.06 11.38 5.51
C CYS A 144 -3.18 12.58 5.84
N ASP A 145 -1.86 12.40 5.72
CA ASP A 145 -0.92 13.50 5.76
C ASP A 145 -1.36 14.60 4.79
N ALA A 146 -1.05 15.84 5.12
CA ALA A 146 -1.33 16.95 4.22
C ALA A 146 -0.68 16.70 2.87
N ASN A 147 -1.44 17.00 1.84
CA ASN A 147 -0.90 17.05 0.50
C ASN A 147 -0.46 18.50 0.23
N THR A 148 0.81 18.73 0.33
CA THR A 148 1.43 20.02 -0.01
C THR A 148 2.07 19.97 -1.39
#